data_9987dd4cf529ed0d79ffcedc460445f3
#
_entry.id   9987dd4cf529ed0d79ffcedc460445f3
#
_cell.length_a   1.000
_cell.length_b   1.000
_cell.length_c   1.000
_cell.angle_alpha   90.00
_cell.angle_beta   90.00
_cell.angle_gamma   90.00
#
_symmetry.space_group_name_H-M   'P 1'
#
loop_
_entity.id
_entity.type
_entity.pdbx_description
1 polymer ?
#
loop_
_entity_poly.entity_id
_entity_poly.type
_entity_poly.pdbx_seq_one_letter_code
_entity_poly.pdbx_strand_id
1 'polypeptide(L)'
;MMANYLEHLLAKTNWGLVIKHEYHLLYVRKTDETSSIEVVKKSERQIEVSIPLKNSTIQYRTRFATEMQAYEYIEDYIYDDPEYDNNNNA
;
A
#
# COMPACT_ATOMS: atom_id res chain seq x y z
N MET A 1 -2.74 -4.35 -13.82
CA MET A 1 -2.00 -3.61 -12.81
C MET A 1 -1.56 -4.56 -11.71
N MET A 2 -0.69 -4.14 -10.85
CA MET A 2 0.07 -4.88 -9.82
C MET A 2 -0.74 -5.52 -8.68
N ALA A 3 -2.04 -5.69 -8.86
CA ALA A 3 -2.92 -6.20 -7.81
C ALA A 3 -2.45 -7.54 -7.22
N ASN A 4 -2.01 -8.46 -8.07
CA ASN A 4 -1.61 -9.78 -7.59
C ASN A 4 -0.36 -9.74 -6.71
N TYR A 5 0.58 -8.89 -7.05
CA TYR A 5 1.79 -8.71 -6.26
C TYR A 5 1.46 -8.12 -4.90
N LEU A 6 0.67 -7.05 -4.88
CA LEU A 6 0.29 -6.39 -3.64
C LEU A 6 -0.57 -7.29 -2.77
N GLU A 7 -1.48 -8.05 -3.35
CA GLU A 7 -2.26 -9.02 -2.59
C GLU A 7 -1.36 -10.01 -1.89
N HIS A 8 -0.36 -10.52 -2.61
CA HIS A 8 0.57 -11.49 -2.04
C HIS A 8 1.42 -10.86 -0.93
N LEU A 9 1.92 -9.66 -1.20
CA LEU A 9 2.74 -8.94 -0.23
C LEU A 9 1.96 -8.61 1.04
N LEU A 10 0.71 -8.17 0.90
CA LEU A 10 -0.08 -7.70 2.02
C LEU A 10 -0.92 -8.77 2.70
N ALA A 11 -0.95 -9.99 2.14
CA ALA A 11 -1.80 -11.07 2.65
C ALA A 11 -1.52 -11.44 4.10
N LYS A 12 -0.28 -11.30 4.54
CA LYS A 12 0.12 -11.66 5.90
C LYS A 12 0.29 -10.45 6.80
N THR A 13 -0.24 -9.32 6.37
CA THR A 13 -0.10 -8.08 7.12
C THR A 13 -1.43 -7.68 7.75
N ASN A 14 -1.42 -6.54 8.42
CA ASN A 14 -2.61 -5.94 9.02
C ASN A 14 -3.43 -5.11 8.03
N TRP A 15 -3.17 -5.27 6.73
CA TRP A 15 -3.88 -4.51 5.70
C TRP A 15 -4.92 -5.36 5.02
N GLY A 16 -6.13 -4.82 4.91
CA GLY A 16 -7.25 -5.50 4.26
C GLY A 16 -7.63 -4.82 2.96
N LEU A 17 -7.86 -5.62 1.93
CA LEU A 17 -8.27 -5.13 0.63
C LEU A 17 -9.72 -4.65 0.66
N VAL A 18 -9.96 -3.41 0.26
CA VAL A 18 -11.31 -2.83 0.20
C VAL A 18 -11.76 -2.61 -1.24
N ILE A 19 -10.86 -2.08 -2.08
CA ILE A 19 -11.17 -1.84 -3.48
C ILE A 19 -10.13 -2.54 -4.33
N LYS A 20 -10.60 -3.36 -5.28
CA LYS A 20 -9.74 -4.00 -6.26
C LYS A 20 -10.31 -3.74 -7.64
N HIS A 21 -9.74 -2.77 -8.31
CA HIS A 21 -10.12 -2.37 -9.66
C HIS A 21 -8.86 -2.27 -10.50
N GLU A 22 -9.01 -2.34 -11.82
CA GLU A 22 -7.86 -2.30 -12.73
C GLU A 22 -6.96 -1.08 -12.52
N TYR A 23 -7.55 0.06 -12.20
CA TYR A 23 -6.80 1.31 -12.04
C TYR A 23 -6.85 1.87 -10.62
N HIS A 24 -7.39 1.10 -9.67
CA HIS A 24 -7.56 1.61 -8.31
C HIS A 24 -7.51 0.46 -7.31
N LEU A 25 -6.56 0.53 -6.40
CA LEU A 25 -6.45 -0.41 -5.28
C LEU A 25 -6.51 0.37 -3.99
N LEU A 26 -7.27 -0.13 -3.03
CA LEU A 26 -7.35 0.47 -1.71
C LEU A 26 -7.25 -0.62 -0.65
N TYR A 27 -6.29 -0.47 0.23
CA TYR A 27 -6.11 -1.31 1.41
C TYR A 27 -6.27 -0.45 2.64
N VAL A 28 -6.93 -0.98 3.66
CA VAL A 28 -7.16 -0.28 4.90
C VAL A 28 -6.54 -1.10 6.03
N ARG A 29 -5.92 -0.41 6.99
CA ARG A 29 -5.34 -1.09 8.15
C ARG A 29 -6.45 -1.69 9.00
N LYS A 30 -6.36 -2.98 9.29
CA LYS A 30 -7.42 -3.70 10.00
C LYS A 30 -7.63 -3.20 11.42
N THR A 31 -6.58 -2.69 12.04
CA THR A 31 -6.65 -2.18 13.41
C THR A 31 -6.98 -0.69 13.48
N ASP A 32 -6.91 0.00 12.35
CA ASP A 32 -7.13 1.45 12.30
C ASP A 32 -7.60 1.84 10.89
N GLU A 33 -8.90 1.97 10.72
CA GLU A 33 -9.51 2.25 9.43
C GLU A 33 -9.21 3.67 8.91
N THR A 34 -8.59 4.51 9.73
CA THR A 34 -8.18 5.84 9.27
C THR A 34 -6.89 5.79 8.46
N SER A 35 -6.18 4.68 8.50
CA SER A 35 -4.94 4.49 7.73
C SER A 35 -5.21 3.64 6.50
N SER A 36 -4.71 4.09 5.36
CA SER A 36 -4.93 3.38 4.10
C SER A 36 -3.71 3.42 3.20
N ILE A 37 -3.60 2.41 2.36
CA ILE A 37 -2.65 2.39 1.24
C ILE A 37 -3.51 2.41 -0.02
N GLU A 38 -3.35 3.46 -0.83
CA GLU A 38 -4.15 3.61 -2.03
C GLU A 38 -3.24 3.75 -3.24
N VAL A 39 -3.55 3.01 -4.30
CA VAL A 39 -2.82 3.09 -5.56
C VAL A 39 -3.80 3.45 -6.65
N VAL A 40 -3.55 4.55 -7.35
CA VAL A 40 -4.40 5.00 -8.46
C VAL A 40 -3.54 5.18 -9.70
N LYS A 41 -3.85 4.42 -10.74
CA LYS A 41 -3.18 4.59 -12.03
C LYS A 41 -3.97 5.60 -12.85
N LYS A 42 -3.43 6.82 -12.94
CA LYS A 42 -4.09 7.91 -13.64
C LYS A 42 -3.81 7.90 -15.14
N SER A 43 -2.65 7.38 -15.54
CA SER A 43 -2.28 7.21 -16.94
C SER A 43 -1.15 6.19 -17.01
N GLU A 44 -0.66 5.91 -18.22
CA GLU A 44 0.40 4.93 -18.41
C GLU A 44 1.69 5.26 -17.65
N ARG A 45 1.91 6.54 -17.37
CA ARG A 45 3.12 7.00 -16.69
C ARG A 45 2.82 7.81 -15.43
N GLN A 46 1.61 7.67 -14.91
CA GLN A 46 1.21 8.39 -13.70
C GLN A 46 0.51 7.46 -12.74
N ILE A 47 1.28 6.92 -11.80
CA ILE A 47 0.74 6.06 -10.76
C ILE A 47 0.93 6.80 -9.45
N GLU A 48 -0.18 7.08 -8.77
CA GLU A 48 -0.19 7.81 -7.52
C GLU A 48 -0.37 6.83 -6.38
N VAL A 49 0.52 6.91 -5.39
CA VAL A 49 0.46 6.08 -4.20
C VAL A 49 0.25 6.97 -2.98
N SER A 50 -0.72 6.62 -2.17
CA SER A 50 -1.00 7.30 -0.91
C SER A 50 -0.76 6.34 0.23
N ILE A 51 0.09 6.73 1.18
CA ILE A 51 0.38 5.94 2.38
C ILE A 51 0.27 6.85 3.61
N PRO A 52 -0.01 6.28 4.79
CA PRO A 52 -0.03 7.09 6.00
C PRO A 52 1.38 7.44 6.43
N LEU A 53 1.57 8.66 6.91
CA LEU A 53 2.83 9.04 7.53
C LEU A 53 2.98 8.31 8.86
N LYS A 54 4.19 8.00 9.22
CA LYS A 54 4.51 7.29 10.45
C LYS A 54 3.99 8.06 11.66
N ASN A 55 3.26 7.36 12.53
CA ASN A 55 2.69 7.93 13.76
C ASN A 55 1.74 9.10 13.51
N SER A 56 1.04 9.08 12.38
CA SER A 56 0.14 10.15 11.99
C SER A 56 -1.06 9.58 11.26
N THR A 57 -2.16 10.35 11.25
CA THR A 57 -3.32 10.04 10.43
C THR A 57 -3.25 10.72 9.06
N ILE A 58 -2.20 11.47 8.83
CA ILE A 58 -2.01 12.20 7.57
C ILE A 58 -1.53 11.24 6.49
N GLN A 59 -2.18 11.30 5.33
CA GLN A 59 -1.78 10.52 4.17
C GLN A 59 -0.79 11.30 3.32
N TYR A 60 0.24 10.60 2.86
CA TYR A 60 1.26 11.19 2.00
C TYR A 60 1.14 10.59 0.60
N ARG A 61 1.08 11.45 -0.41
CA ARG A 61 0.94 11.02 -1.80
C ARG A 61 2.23 11.22 -2.56
N THR A 62 2.57 10.21 -3.36
CA THR A 62 3.76 10.25 -4.21
C THR A 62 3.39 9.71 -5.58
N ARG A 63 3.98 10.27 -6.62
CA ARG A 63 3.74 9.84 -8.00
C ARG A 63 4.93 9.07 -8.53
N PHE A 64 4.63 8.07 -9.34
CA PHE A 64 5.63 7.24 -9.97
C PHE A 64 5.33 7.10 -11.45
N ALA A 65 6.39 6.90 -12.24
CA ALA A 65 6.25 6.72 -13.68
C ALA A 65 5.93 5.27 -14.06
N THR A 66 6.28 4.32 -13.19
CA THR A 66 6.09 2.90 -13.48
C THR A 66 5.46 2.19 -12.30
N GLU A 67 4.80 1.08 -12.59
CA GLU A 67 4.23 0.24 -11.54
C GLU A 67 5.33 -0.35 -10.66
N MET A 68 6.47 -0.69 -11.24
CA MET A 68 7.59 -1.25 -10.48
C MET A 68 8.06 -0.28 -9.39
N GLN A 69 8.18 1.00 -9.73
CA GLN A 69 8.57 2.01 -8.74
C GLN A 69 7.55 2.13 -7.62
N ALA A 70 6.27 2.08 -7.97
CA ALA A 70 5.20 2.12 -6.98
C ALA A 70 5.24 0.91 -6.06
N TYR A 71 5.50 -0.28 -6.62
CA TYR A 71 5.66 -1.50 -5.82
C TYR A 71 6.77 -1.36 -4.79
N GLU A 72 7.93 -0.96 -5.27
CA GLU A 72 9.11 -0.85 -4.41
C GLU A 72 8.86 0.12 -3.27
N TYR A 73 8.17 1.20 -3.57
CA TYR A 73 7.83 2.20 -2.56
C TYR A 73 6.92 1.62 -1.48
N ILE A 74 5.87 0.89 -1.89
CA ILE A 74 4.94 0.27 -0.96
C ILE A 74 5.64 -0.83 -0.18
N GLU A 75 6.47 -1.62 -0.85
CA GLU A 75 7.22 -2.70 -0.23
C GLU A 75 8.12 -2.16 0.88
N ASP A 76 8.85 -1.09 0.60
CA ASP A 76 9.71 -0.47 1.59
C ASP A 76 8.91 0.04 2.78
N TYR A 77 7.76 0.64 2.51
CA TYR A 77 6.89 1.10 3.59
C TYR A 77 6.41 -0.06 4.46
N ILE A 78 6.01 -1.16 3.84
CA ILE A 78 5.51 -2.32 4.56
C ILE A 78 6.59 -2.95 5.43
N TYR A 79 7.81 -3.07 4.90
CA TYR A 79 8.91 -3.66 5.65
C TYR A 79 9.35 -2.78 6.82
N ASP A 80 9.14 -1.48 6.72
CA ASP A 80 9.43 -0.54 7.80
C ASP A 80 8.31 -0.44 8.83
N ASP A 81 7.16 -1.08 8.56
CA ASP A 81 6.03 -1.04 9.48
C ASP A 81 6.34 -1.89 10.70
N PRO A 82 6.28 -1.31 11.92
CA PRO A 82 6.55 -2.08 13.14
C PRO A 82 5.64 -3.29 13.31
N GLU A 83 4.44 -3.24 12.77
CA GLU A 83 3.48 -4.33 12.89
C GLU A 83 3.82 -5.50 11.95
N TYR A 84 4.60 -5.26 10.91
CA TYR A 84 4.92 -6.29 9.95
C TYR A 84 5.74 -7.42 10.58
N ASP A 85 6.74 -7.07 11.35
CA ASP A 85 7.67 -8.03 11.94
C ASP A 85 7.02 -8.88 13.03
N ASN A 86 5.97 -8.38 13.65
CA ASN A 86 5.28 -9.12 14.69
C ASN A 86 4.72 -10.45 14.21
N ASN A 87 4.44 -10.55 12.92
CA ASN A 87 3.89 -11.75 12.33
C ASN A 87 4.95 -12.78 11.99
N ASN A 88 6.20 -12.36 11.91
CA ASN A 88 7.30 -13.21 11.48
C ASN A 88 8.11 -13.76 12.64
N ASN A 89 7.98 -13.17 13.79
CA ASN A 89 8.74 -13.57 14.97
C ASN A 89 7.98 -14.53 15.88
N ALA A 90 6.87 -14.93 15.41
CA ALA A 90 6.05 -15.86 16.17
C ALA A 90 6.66 -17.25 16.18
#